data_f1a3495234018b20dcf75c2ae8f686f5
#
_entry.id   f1a3495234018b20dcf75c2ae8f686f5
#
_cell.length_a   1.000
_cell.length_b   1.000
_cell.length_c   1.000
_cell.angle_alpha   90.00
_cell.angle_beta   90.00
_cell.angle_gamma   90.00
#
_symmetry.space_group_name_H-M   'P 1'
#
loop_
_entity.id
_entity.type
_entity.pdbx_description
1 polymer ?
#
loop_
_entity_poly.entity_id
_entity_poly.type
_entity_poly.pdbx_seq_one_letter_code
_entity_poly.pdbx_strand_id
1 'polypeptide(L)'
;MSLDATLRLLTKASGLTAADLAAAIPRVGVATVKSWLAGEKLPGGDQLNALARAFGVPAGALLSELASTLDPARTQGEHDLLAAYRALNTRQQGALLEVARSMAGQPRRKR
;
A
#
# COMPACT_ATOMS: atom_id res chain seq x y z
N MET A 1 4.47 -4.93 4.56
CA MET A 1 5.57 -3.98 4.31
C MET A 1 5.00 -2.68 3.75
N SER A 2 5.51 -1.56 4.17
CA SER A 2 5.04 -0.27 3.67
C SER A 2 5.69 0.08 2.34
N LEU A 3 5.08 1.02 1.61
CA LEU A 3 5.60 1.44 0.31
C LEU A 3 7.01 1.99 0.41
N ASP A 4 7.28 2.83 1.42
CA ASP A 4 8.62 3.42 1.60
C ASP A 4 9.68 2.35 1.85
N ALA A 5 9.36 1.33 2.64
CA ALA A 5 10.28 0.23 2.89
C ALA A 5 10.55 -0.55 1.60
N THR A 6 9.51 -0.81 0.81
CA THR A 6 9.64 -1.50 -0.47
C THR A 6 10.49 -0.69 -1.44
N LEU A 7 10.27 0.62 -1.51
CA LEU A 7 11.06 1.49 -2.39
C LEU A 7 12.53 1.52 -1.97
N ARG A 8 12.81 1.56 -0.67
CA ARG A 8 14.20 1.50 -0.19
C ARG A 8 14.88 0.19 -0.56
N LEU A 9 14.16 -0.93 -0.42
CA LEU A 9 14.72 -2.24 -0.81
C LEU A 9 14.99 -2.30 -2.31
N LEU A 10 14.07 -1.81 -3.13
CA LEU A 10 14.25 -1.83 -4.59
C LEU A 10 15.39 -0.91 -5.00
N THR A 11 15.51 0.24 -4.37
CA THR A 11 16.60 1.17 -4.64
C THR A 11 17.95 0.53 -4.33
N LYS A 12 18.05 -0.12 -3.18
CA LYS A 12 19.26 -0.80 -2.78
C LYS A 12 19.60 -1.97 -3.70
N ALA A 13 18.60 -2.78 -4.03
CA ALA A 13 18.80 -3.97 -4.88
C ALA A 13 19.18 -3.60 -6.30
N SER A 14 18.62 -2.51 -6.84
CA SER A 14 18.89 -2.07 -8.20
C SER A 14 20.17 -1.24 -8.35
N GLY A 15 20.69 -0.74 -7.24
CA GLY A 15 21.85 0.14 -7.27
C GLY A 15 21.58 1.55 -7.76
N LEU A 16 20.30 1.91 -7.90
CA LEU A 16 19.91 3.25 -8.32
C LEU A 16 19.93 4.23 -7.14
N THR A 17 20.28 5.47 -7.41
CA THR A 17 20.24 6.52 -6.39
C THR A 17 18.97 7.34 -6.53
N ALA A 18 18.69 8.19 -5.52
CA ALA A 18 17.55 9.12 -5.60
C ALA A 18 17.69 10.03 -6.82
N ALA A 19 18.92 10.44 -7.17
CA ALA A 19 19.15 11.25 -8.35
C ALA A 19 18.83 10.50 -9.63
N ASP A 20 19.18 9.21 -9.69
CA ASP A 20 18.86 8.38 -10.85
C ASP A 20 17.35 8.25 -11.03
N LEU A 21 16.62 8.05 -9.93
CA LEU A 21 15.18 7.95 -9.98
C LEU A 21 14.54 9.27 -10.40
N ALA A 22 15.03 10.38 -9.86
CA ALA A 22 14.52 11.70 -10.22
C ALA A 22 14.72 11.97 -11.71
N ALA A 23 15.85 11.55 -12.27
CA ALA A 23 16.12 11.71 -13.69
C ALA A 23 15.16 10.87 -14.56
N ALA A 24 14.70 9.74 -14.04
CA ALA A 24 13.82 8.83 -14.77
C ALA A 24 12.34 9.24 -14.71
N ILE A 25 11.97 10.11 -13.78
CA ILE A 25 10.59 10.45 -13.52
C ILE A 25 10.35 11.93 -13.89
N PRO A 26 9.46 12.21 -14.84
CA PRO A 26 9.20 13.60 -15.26
C PRO A 26 8.67 14.46 -14.11
N ARG A 27 9.13 15.68 -14.01
CA ARG A 27 8.64 16.70 -13.07
C ARG A 27 8.91 16.36 -11.60
N VAL A 28 9.89 15.51 -11.35
CA VAL A 28 10.21 15.09 -9.99
C VAL A 28 11.66 15.39 -9.71
N GLY A 29 11.92 16.07 -8.60
CA GLY A 29 13.28 16.37 -8.16
C GLY A 29 13.79 15.34 -7.15
N VAL A 30 15.08 15.42 -6.87
CA VAL A 30 15.73 14.51 -5.92
C VAL A 30 15.10 14.60 -4.53
N ALA A 31 14.75 15.82 -4.09
CA ALA A 31 14.14 16.01 -2.78
C ALA A 31 12.79 15.28 -2.66
N THR A 32 12.02 15.28 -3.74
CA THR A 32 10.74 14.56 -3.77
C THR A 32 10.96 13.05 -3.66
N VAL A 33 11.93 12.51 -4.41
CA VAL A 33 12.24 11.08 -4.34
C VAL A 33 12.71 10.72 -2.92
N LYS A 34 13.54 11.54 -2.31
CA LYS A 34 14.01 11.29 -0.95
C LYS A 34 12.85 11.27 0.04
N SER A 35 11.84 12.15 -0.14
CA SER A 35 10.68 12.15 0.74
C SER A 35 9.84 10.88 0.59
N TRP A 36 9.76 10.31 -0.62
CA TRP A 36 9.09 9.01 -0.82
C TRP A 36 9.84 7.90 -0.11
N LEU A 37 11.17 7.90 -0.22
CA LEU A 37 12.00 6.86 0.43
C LEU A 37 11.98 6.97 1.94
N ALA A 38 11.80 8.18 2.46
CA ALA A 38 11.70 8.41 3.91
C ALA A 38 10.28 8.16 4.47
N GLY A 39 9.30 7.96 3.60
CA GLY A 39 7.92 7.76 4.04
C GLY A 39 7.20 9.05 4.40
N GLU A 40 7.76 10.20 4.04
CA GLU A 40 7.16 11.51 4.34
C GLU A 40 6.06 11.89 3.38
N LYS A 41 6.18 11.46 2.12
CA LYS A 41 5.19 11.71 1.07
C LYS A 41 4.97 10.45 0.25
N LEU A 42 3.84 10.40 -0.43
CA LEU A 42 3.51 9.26 -1.28
C LEU A 42 3.52 9.70 -2.75
N PRO A 43 4.09 8.87 -3.64
CA PRO A 43 4.04 9.16 -5.08
C PRO A 43 2.61 8.95 -5.61
N GLY A 44 2.26 9.70 -6.65
CA GLY A 44 0.99 9.49 -7.35
C GLY A 44 1.06 8.29 -8.28
N GLY A 45 -0.08 7.95 -8.89
CA GLY A 45 -0.17 6.79 -9.77
C GLY A 45 0.79 6.82 -10.95
N ASP A 46 0.89 7.97 -11.62
CA ASP A 46 1.82 8.12 -12.75
C ASP A 46 3.27 7.98 -12.32
N GLN A 47 3.58 8.49 -11.13
CA GLN A 47 4.92 8.41 -10.57
C GLN A 47 5.26 6.98 -10.17
N LEU A 48 4.29 6.23 -9.66
CA LEU A 48 4.49 4.81 -9.36
C LEU A 48 4.76 4.00 -10.62
N ASN A 49 4.06 4.30 -11.71
CA ASN A 49 4.32 3.64 -13.00
C ASN A 49 5.76 3.91 -13.46
N ALA A 50 6.21 5.15 -13.33
CA ALA A 50 7.58 5.51 -13.70
C ALA A 50 8.60 4.83 -12.81
N LEU A 51 8.34 4.76 -11.51
CA LEU A 51 9.20 4.03 -10.56
C LEU A 51 9.28 2.55 -10.92
N ALA A 52 8.14 1.95 -11.23
CA ALA A 52 8.10 0.53 -11.60
C ALA A 52 8.96 0.27 -12.83
N ARG A 53 8.88 1.15 -13.83
CA ARG A 53 9.72 1.02 -15.03
C ARG A 53 11.18 1.17 -14.71
N ALA A 54 11.53 2.13 -13.85
CA ALA A 54 12.92 2.36 -13.46
C ALA A 54 13.50 1.16 -12.72
N PHE A 55 12.72 0.51 -11.88
CA PHE A 55 13.15 -0.68 -11.14
C PHE A 55 13.02 -1.97 -11.94
N GLY A 56 12.27 -1.96 -13.05
CA GLY A 56 12.04 -3.16 -13.84
C GLY A 56 11.06 -4.14 -13.19
N VAL A 57 10.10 -3.62 -12.42
CA VAL A 57 9.08 -4.44 -11.75
C VAL A 57 7.69 -4.10 -12.28
N PRO A 58 6.70 -5.01 -12.13
CA PRO A 58 5.33 -4.70 -12.56
C PRO A 58 4.74 -3.54 -11.76
N ALA A 59 4.05 -2.63 -12.44
CA ALA A 59 3.41 -1.49 -11.79
C ALA A 59 2.41 -1.93 -10.72
N GLY A 60 1.71 -3.06 -10.97
CA GLY A 60 0.74 -3.58 -10.01
C GLY A 60 1.34 -3.89 -8.64
N ALA A 61 2.61 -4.29 -8.60
CA ALA A 61 3.28 -4.58 -7.32
C ALA A 61 3.40 -3.33 -6.47
N LEU A 62 3.78 -2.19 -7.07
CA LEU A 62 3.89 -0.93 -6.34
C LEU A 62 2.53 -0.34 -6.00
N LEU A 63 1.55 -0.50 -6.87
CA LEU A 63 0.18 -0.05 -6.59
C LEU A 63 -0.41 -0.80 -5.40
N SER A 64 -0.15 -2.10 -5.30
CA SER A 64 -0.60 -2.89 -4.14
C SER A 64 0.03 -2.39 -2.85
N GLU A 65 1.31 -2.06 -2.89
CA GLU A 65 1.99 -1.52 -1.71
C GLU A 65 1.45 -0.14 -1.33
N LEU A 66 1.13 0.69 -2.33
CA LEU A 66 0.52 2.00 -2.07
C LEU A 66 -0.84 1.83 -1.40
N ALA A 67 -1.68 0.94 -1.92
CA ALA A 67 -3.00 0.69 -1.35
C ALA A 67 -2.89 0.21 0.10
N SER A 68 -1.94 -0.67 0.36
CA SER A 68 -1.67 -1.17 1.70
C SER A 68 -1.21 -0.05 2.65
N THR A 69 -0.42 0.90 2.13
CA THR A 69 0.06 2.04 2.91
C THR A 69 -1.07 3.01 3.25
N LEU A 70 -1.97 3.25 2.28
CA LEU A 70 -3.09 4.18 2.46
C LEU A 70 -4.18 3.62 3.36
N ASP A 71 -4.41 2.31 3.28
CA ASP A 71 -5.48 1.65 4.03
C ASP A 71 -4.98 0.33 4.62
N PRO A 72 -3.95 0.38 5.45
CA PRO A 72 -3.38 -0.85 6.00
C PRO A 72 -4.21 -1.38 7.15
N ALA A 73 -4.15 -2.68 7.34
CA ALA A 73 -4.56 -3.28 8.60
C ALA A 73 -3.50 -2.88 9.62
N ARG A 74 -3.91 -2.22 10.70
CA ARG A 74 -2.98 -1.57 11.63
C ARG A 74 -2.52 -2.45 12.78
N THR A 75 -3.29 -3.46 13.11
CA THR A 75 -2.99 -4.31 14.24
C THR A 75 -2.91 -5.76 13.77
N GLN A 76 -2.29 -6.60 14.61
CA GLN A 76 -2.28 -8.02 14.34
C GLN A 76 -3.70 -8.58 14.29
N GLY A 77 -4.59 -8.06 15.14
CA GLY A 77 -6.00 -8.47 15.13
C GLY A 77 -6.67 -8.20 13.80
N GLU A 78 -6.40 -7.04 13.19
CA GLU A 78 -6.95 -6.71 11.88
C GLU A 78 -6.41 -7.64 10.79
N HIS A 79 -5.11 -7.95 10.82
CA HIS A 79 -4.50 -8.91 9.89
C HIS A 79 -5.12 -10.29 10.05
N ASP A 80 -5.29 -10.75 11.28
CA ASP A 80 -5.89 -12.05 11.58
C ASP A 80 -7.34 -12.10 11.10
N LEU A 81 -8.08 -11.03 11.33
CA LEU A 81 -9.48 -10.94 10.91
C LEU A 81 -9.59 -11.01 9.38
N LEU A 82 -8.74 -10.27 8.66
CA LEU A 82 -8.75 -10.31 7.20
C LEU A 82 -8.41 -11.70 6.68
N ALA A 83 -7.43 -12.37 7.28
CA ALA A 83 -7.05 -13.71 6.87
C ALA A 83 -8.20 -14.70 7.11
N ALA A 84 -8.84 -14.60 8.28
CA ALA A 84 -9.97 -15.45 8.61
C ALA A 84 -11.16 -15.20 7.66
N TYR A 85 -11.45 -13.92 7.39
CA TYR A 85 -12.53 -13.54 6.49
C TYR A 85 -12.34 -14.14 5.10
N ARG A 86 -11.13 -14.06 4.57
CA ARG A 86 -10.82 -14.57 3.23
C ARG A 86 -10.91 -16.09 3.14
N ALA A 87 -10.71 -16.78 4.26
CA ALA A 87 -10.80 -18.23 4.30
C ALA A 87 -12.25 -18.73 4.36
N LEU A 88 -13.20 -17.85 4.66
CA LEU A 88 -14.61 -18.21 4.79
C LEU A 88 -15.32 -18.19 3.44
N ASN A 89 -16.41 -18.96 3.32
CA ASN A 89 -17.27 -18.86 2.15
C ASN A 89 -18.15 -17.61 2.26
N THR A 90 -18.87 -17.27 1.20
CA THR A 90 -19.68 -16.06 1.13
C THR A 90 -20.71 -15.97 2.25
N ARG A 91 -21.37 -17.09 2.54
CA ARG A 91 -22.39 -17.14 3.61
C ARG A 91 -21.76 -16.85 4.98
N GLN A 92 -20.62 -17.46 5.25
CA GLN A 92 -19.91 -17.27 6.51
C GLN A 92 -19.37 -15.85 6.62
N GLN A 93 -18.91 -15.27 5.52
CA GLN A 93 -18.45 -13.88 5.51
C GLN A 93 -19.57 -12.93 5.90
N GLY A 94 -20.78 -13.19 5.35
CA GLY A 94 -21.94 -12.39 5.71
C GLY A 94 -22.31 -12.50 7.18
N ALA A 95 -22.27 -13.72 7.72
CA ALA A 95 -22.55 -13.94 9.14
C ALA A 95 -21.53 -13.24 10.04
N LEU A 96 -20.24 -13.31 9.67
CA LEU A 96 -19.18 -12.65 10.44
C LEU A 96 -19.39 -11.13 10.45
N LEU A 97 -19.73 -10.54 9.30
CA LEU A 97 -20.00 -9.11 9.22
C LEU A 97 -21.18 -8.69 10.10
N GLU A 98 -22.24 -9.51 10.14
CA GLU A 98 -23.40 -9.25 11.01
C GLU A 98 -23.00 -9.23 12.47
N VAL A 99 -22.22 -10.22 12.89
CA VAL A 99 -21.75 -10.29 14.27
C VAL A 99 -20.87 -9.08 14.59
N ALA A 100 -19.94 -8.75 13.69
CA ALA A 100 -19.04 -7.63 13.90
C ALA A 100 -19.80 -6.30 14.04
N ARG A 101 -20.80 -6.08 13.20
CA ARG A 101 -21.61 -4.86 13.27
C ARG A 101 -22.40 -4.80 14.57
N SER A 102 -22.94 -5.92 14.99
CA SER A 102 -23.70 -6.02 16.23
C SER A 102 -22.84 -5.69 17.43
N MET A 103 -21.63 -6.27 17.47
CA MET A 103 -20.69 -6.04 18.56
C MET A 103 -20.16 -4.61 18.59
N ALA A 104 -20.03 -4.00 17.41
CA ALA A 104 -19.57 -2.62 17.31
C ALA A 104 -20.63 -1.60 17.74
N GLY A 105 -21.87 -2.05 17.92
CA GLY A 105 -22.95 -1.16 18.28
C GLY A 105 -23.37 -0.22 17.17
N GLN A 106 -23.17 -0.58 15.89
CA GLN A 106 -23.51 0.24 14.75
C GLN A 106 -25.02 0.27 14.56
N PRO A 107 -25.60 1.44 14.71
CA PRO A 107 -27.02 1.57 14.36
C PRO A 107 -27.16 1.52 12.86
N ARG A 108 -27.15 1.70 12.20
CA ARG A 108 -26.86 2.02 10.98
C ARG A 108 -27.45 2.57 10.23
N ARG A 109 -27.63 2.78 10.25
CA ARG A 109 -27.87 3.23 9.68
C ARG A 109 -28.54 3.50 9.41
N LYS A 110 -29.06 3.61 9.39
CA LYS A 110 -29.76 3.84 9.11
C LYS A 110 -30.10 4.18 8.54
N ARG A 111 -30.54 4.09 8.36
CA ARG A 111 -30.91 4.34 7.87
C ARG A 111 -31.18 4.70 7.46
#